data_807c7913c9b8d93b59c8a91fdbaf18c7
#
_entry.id   807c7913c9b8d93b59c8a91fdbaf18c7
#
_cell.length_a   1.000
_cell.length_b   1.000
_cell.length_c   1.000
_cell.angle_alpha   90.00
_cell.angle_beta   90.00
_cell.angle_gamma   90.00
#
_symmetry.space_group_name_H-M   'P 1'
#
loop_
_entity.id
_entity.type
_entity.pdbx_description
1 polymer ?
#
loop_
_entity_poly.entity_id
_entity_poly.type
_entity_poly.pdbx_seq_one_letter_code
_entity_poly.pdbx_strand_id
1 'polypeptide(L)'
;MAIDTAASAISAASTAQQVNANNLANVNTDEFKASSTVFEENRNGGVQVSDIRKDNSQGPMVAGTEGPNTNVAREMVGLMRNEHMVGANATVVRAQEEMTGHILNMIA
;
A
#
# COMPACT_ATOMS: atom_id res chain seq x y z
N MET A 1 -11.30 1.23 17.63
CA MET A 1 -10.09 1.66 18.36
C MET A 1 -9.05 2.20 17.40
N ALA A 2 -8.33 3.23 17.79
CA ALA A 2 -7.31 3.85 16.93
C ALA A 2 -6.18 2.89 16.56
N ILE A 3 -5.78 2.00 17.49
CA ILE A 3 -4.74 1.00 17.21
C ILE A 3 -5.20 0.02 16.13
N ASP A 4 -6.42 -0.45 16.20
CA ASP A 4 -6.95 -1.40 15.21
C ASP A 4 -7.06 -0.74 13.83
N THR A 5 -7.50 0.51 13.80
CA THR A 5 -7.59 1.29 12.56
C THR A 5 -6.20 1.49 11.95
N ALA A 6 -5.22 1.89 12.77
CA ALA A 6 -3.84 2.08 12.31
C ALA A 6 -3.22 0.77 11.84
N ALA A 7 -3.47 -0.34 12.54
CA ALA A 7 -2.96 -1.65 12.15
C ALA A 7 -3.55 -2.09 10.80
N SER A 8 -4.84 -1.85 10.58
CA SER A 8 -5.47 -2.18 9.30
C SER A 8 -4.85 -1.37 8.15
N ALA A 9 -4.54 -0.09 8.39
CA ALA A 9 -3.89 0.76 7.39
C ALA A 9 -2.48 0.26 7.07
N ILE A 10 -1.73 -0.19 8.08
CA ILE A 10 -0.39 -0.76 7.88
C ILE A 10 -0.48 -2.03 7.04
N SER A 11 -1.44 -2.90 7.32
CA SER A 11 -1.66 -4.13 6.57
C SER A 11 -2.02 -3.83 5.11
N ALA A 12 -2.93 -2.88 4.89
CA ALA A 12 -3.32 -2.47 3.53
C ALA A 12 -2.16 -1.85 2.77
N ALA A 13 -1.37 -1.00 3.43
CA ALA A 13 -0.19 -0.39 2.82
C ALA A 13 0.87 -1.43 2.48
N SER A 14 1.01 -2.47 3.30
CA SER A 14 1.94 -3.56 3.04
C SER A 14 1.56 -4.32 1.76
N THR A 15 0.27 -4.58 1.58
CA THR A 15 -0.23 -5.21 0.34
C THR A 15 0.02 -4.31 -0.87
N ALA A 16 -0.26 -3.01 -0.74
CA ALA A 16 0.00 -2.05 -1.81
C ALA A 16 1.49 -2.00 -2.16
N GLN A 17 2.36 -2.09 -1.16
CA GLN A 17 3.80 -2.10 -1.35
C GLN A 17 4.23 -3.32 -2.17
N GLN A 18 3.66 -4.49 -1.88
CA GLN A 18 3.94 -5.70 -2.63
C GLN A 18 3.50 -5.58 -4.09
N VAL A 19 2.34 -4.99 -4.33
CA VAL A 19 1.83 -4.77 -5.68
C VAL A 19 2.76 -3.83 -6.46
N ASN A 20 3.13 -2.70 -5.85
CA ASN A 20 4.05 -1.74 -6.49
C ASN A 20 5.41 -2.37 -6.77
N ALA A 21 5.94 -3.14 -5.82
CA ALA A 21 7.22 -3.82 -5.98
C ALA A 21 7.16 -4.86 -7.09
N ASN A 22 6.07 -5.60 -7.20
CA ASN A 22 5.89 -6.59 -8.25
C ASN A 22 5.82 -5.91 -9.64
N ASN A 23 5.11 -4.79 -9.73
CA ASN A 23 5.04 -4.02 -10.97
C ASN A 23 6.44 -3.55 -11.39
N LEU A 24 7.20 -3.04 -10.44
CA LEU A 24 8.55 -2.54 -10.72
C LEU A 24 9.50 -3.67 -11.10
N ALA A 25 9.40 -4.83 -10.42
CA ALA A 25 10.23 -5.99 -10.73
C ALA A 25 10.02 -6.49 -12.16
N ASN A 26 8.82 -6.30 -12.70
CA ASN A 26 8.45 -6.76 -14.04
C ASN A 26 8.52 -5.65 -15.09
N VAL A 27 9.23 -4.56 -14.82
CA VAL A 27 9.33 -3.42 -15.73
C VAL A 27 9.96 -3.79 -17.08
N ASN A 28 10.70 -4.88 -17.13
CA ASN A 28 11.32 -5.38 -18.36
C ASN A 28 10.70 -6.69 -18.85
N THR A 29 9.58 -7.10 -18.28
CA THR A 29 8.90 -8.34 -18.67
C THR A 29 7.92 -8.06 -19.80
N ASP A 30 8.11 -8.71 -20.96
CA ASP A 30 7.22 -8.54 -22.10
C ASP A 30 5.79 -8.93 -21.77
N GLU A 31 4.86 -8.16 -22.28
CA GLU A 31 3.42 -8.37 -22.10
C GLU A 31 2.94 -8.27 -20.66
N PHE A 32 3.78 -7.81 -19.75
CA PHE A 32 3.37 -7.65 -18.36
C PHE A 32 2.32 -6.54 -18.21
N LYS A 33 1.30 -6.80 -17.41
CA LYS A 33 0.26 -5.83 -17.09
C LYS A 33 0.39 -5.45 -15.61
N ALA A 34 0.63 -4.18 -15.36
CA ALA A 34 0.76 -3.67 -14.00
C ALA A 34 -0.58 -3.74 -13.28
N SER A 35 -0.53 -3.97 -11.97
CA SER A 35 -1.72 -4.00 -11.13
C SER A 35 -1.76 -2.78 -10.23
N SER A 36 -2.94 -2.41 -9.78
CA SER A 36 -3.14 -1.34 -8.80
C SER A 36 -4.04 -1.84 -7.68
N THR A 37 -3.81 -1.30 -6.49
CA THR A 37 -4.55 -1.68 -5.29
C THR A 37 -5.71 -0.71 -5.10
N VAL A 38 -6.89 -1.25 -4.80
CA VAL A 38 -8.07 -0.45 -4.46
C VAL A 38 -8.34 -0.62 -2.97
N PHE A 39 -8.37 0.50 -2.25
CA PHE A 39 -8.66 0.50 -0.82
C PHE A 39 -10.15 0.76 -0.59
N GLU A 40 -10.65 0.20 0.48
CA GLU A 40 -12.05 0.37 0.88
C GLU A 40 -12.12 0.56 2.38
N GLU A 41 -13.07 1.37 2.82
CA GLU A 41 -13.33 1.56 4.22
C GLU A 41 -14.05 0.35 4.80
N ASN A 42 -13.57 -0.12 5.96
CA ASN A 42 -14.21 -1.21 6.69
C ASN A 42 -15.43 -0.69 7.46
N ARG A 43 -16.48 -1.51 7.56
CA ARG A 43 -17.68 -1.15 8.31
C ARG A 43 -17.40 -0.82 9.77
N ASN A 44 -16.44 -1.52 10.37
CA ASN A 44 -16.10 -1.37 11.77
C ASN A 44 -14.95 -0.38 12.00
N GLY A 45 -14.67 0.45 11.00
CA GLY A 45 -13.53 1.36 11.01
C GLY A 45 -12.29 0.70 10.42
N GLY A 46 -11.40 1.53 9.91
CA GLY A 46 -10.17 1.05 9.28
C GLY A 46 -10.30 0.91 7.77
N VAL A 47 -9.27 0.35 7.18
CA VAL A 47 -9.09 0.26 5.73
C VAL A 47 -8.76 -1.18 5.36
N GLN A 48 -9.27 -1.63 4.23
CA GLN A 48 -8.89 -2.93 3.68
C GLN A 48 -8.65 -2.81 2.18
N VAL A 49 -7.93 -3.76 1.62
CA VAL A 49 -7.79 -3.88 0.18
C VAL A 49 -9.03 -4.61 -0.34
N SER A 50 -9.83 -3.92 -1.14
CA SER A 50 -11.05 -4.51 -1.69
C SER A 50 -10.78 -5.27 -2.99
N ASP A 51 -9.77 -4.83 -3.75
CA ASP A 51 -9.49 -5.42 -5.05
C ASP A 51 -8.07 -5.06 -5.49
N ILE A 52 -7.51 -5.91 -6.33
CA ILE A 52 -6.26 -5.64 -7.03
C ILE A 52 -6.59 -5.70 -8.52
N ARG A 53 -6.61 -4.54 -9.17
CA ARG A 53 -7.02 -4.41 -10.56
C ARG A 53 -5.82 -4.40 -11.48
N LYS A 54 -5.91 -5.21 -12.53
CA LYS A 54 -4.90 -5.24 -13.57
C LYS A 54 -5.21 -4.16 -14.61
N ASP A 55 -4.17 -3.40 -14.98
CA ASP A 55 -4.29 -2.42 -16.06
C ASP A 55 -4.07 -3.12 -17.39
N ASN A 56 -5.12 -3.22 -18.17
CA ASN A 56 -5.07 -3.92 -19.45
C ASN A 56 -4.69 -3.03 -20.63
N SER A 57 -4.28 -1.78 -20.36
CA SER A 57 -3.84 -0.89 -21.44
C SER A 57 -2.59 -1.44 -22.12
N GLN A 58 -2.42 -1.07 -23.38
CA GLN A 58 -1.31 -1.58 -24.18
C GLN A 58 0.00 -0.94 -23.74
N GLY A 59 1.03 -1.78 -23.58
CA GLY A 59 2.39 -1.31 -23.34
C GLY A 59 3.06 -0.87 -24.64
N PRO A 60 4.29 -0.34 -24.56
CA PRO A 60 5.03 0.09 -25.73
C PRO A 60 5.35 -1.11 -26.63
N MET A 61 5.24 -0.91 -27.94
CA MET A 61 5.58 -1.93 -28.91
C MET A 61 7.03 -1.76 -29.36
N VAL A 62 7.82 -2.81 -29.23
CA VAL A 62 9.23 -2.82 -29.67
C VAL A 62 9.43 -4.07 -30.53
N ALA A 63 9.82 -3.88 -31.77
CA ALA A 63 10.12 -4.96 -32.70
C ALA A 63 8.99 -5.99 -32.82
N GLY A 64 7.72 -5.51 -32.79
CA GLY A 64 6.55 -6.37 -32.90
C GLY A 64 6.12 -7.05 -31.62
N THR A 65 6.82 -6.84 -30.52
CA THR A 65 6.48 -7.40 -29.21
C THR A 65 5.99 -6.29 -28.30
N GLU A 66 4.88 -6.53 -27.61
CA GLU A 66 4.36 -5.61 -26.62
C GLU A 66 5.22 -5.69 -25.36
N GLY A 67 5.73 -4.54 -24.89
CA GLY A 67 6.46 -4.45 -23.63
C GLY A 67 5.53 -4.30 -22.43
N PRO A 68 6.09 -4.20 -21.24
CA PRO A 68 5.32 -3.99 -20.02
C PRO A 68 4.65 -2.61 -19.99
N ASN A 69 3.49 -2.51 -19.37
CA ASN A 69 2.83 -1.21 -19.19
C ASN A 69 3.13 -0.58 -17.82
N THR A 70 4.15 -1.06 -17.12
CA THR A 70 4.58 -0.50 -15.84
C THR A 70 5.13 0.91 -16.02
N ASN A 71 4.65 1.84 -15.21
CA ASN A 71 5.17 3.21 -15.17
C ASN A 71 6.07 3.34 -13.93
N VAL A 72 7.39 3.39 -14.17
CA VAL A 72 8.39 3.42 -13.09
C VAL A 72 8.15 4.58 -12.12
N ALA A 73 7.91 5.77 -12.66
CA ALA A 73 7.69 6.96 -11.82
C ALA A 73 6.48 6.79 -10.90
N ARG A 74 5.39 6.25 -11.43
CA ARG A 74 4.18 6.00 -10.65
C ARG A 74 4.42 4.96 -9.57
N GLU A 75 5.13 3.87 -9.91
CA GLU A 75 5.42 2.82 -8.94
C GLU A 75 6.34 3.31 -7.84
N MET A 76 7.34 4.11 -8.16
CA MET A 76 8.24 4.68 -7.15
C MET A 76 7.51 5.65 -6.22
N VAL A 77 6.63 6.48 -6.77
CA VAL A 77 5.80 7.38 -5.95
C VAL A 77 4.89 6.56 -5.05
N GLY A 78 4.32 5.48 -5.56
CA GLY A 78 3.51 4.55 -4.78
C GLY A 78 4.27 3.94 -3.62
N LEU A 79 5.50 3.47 -3.87
CA LEU A 79 6.37 2.91 -2.82
C LEU A 79 6.64 3.94 -1.72
N MET A 80 6.95 5.18 -2.11
CA MET A 80 7.21 6.26 -1.17
C MET A 80 5.96 6.61 -0.35
N ARG A 81 4.81 6.67 -1.00
CA ARG A 81 3.54 6.95 -0.33
C ARG A 81 3.21 5.86 0.69
N ASN A 82 3.40 4.60 0.31
CA ASN A 82 3.13 3.47 1.21
C ASN A 82 4.06 3.49 2.41
N GLU A 83 5.34 3.81 2.20
CA GLU A 83 6.31 3.96 3.28
C GLU A 83 5.87 5.04 4.27
N HIS A 84 5.46 6.21 3.76
CA HIS A 84 4.98 7.29 4.62
C HIS A 84 3.71 6.89 5.37
N MET A 85 2.81 6.17 4.72
CA MET A 85 1.58 5.69 5.36
C MET A 85 1.89 4.75 6.52
N VAL A 86 2.80 3.80 6.31
CA VAL A 86 3.22 2.88 7.37
C VAL A 86 3.87 3.64 8.52
N GLY A 87 4.78 4.58 8.20
CA GLY A 87 5.46 5.37 9.22
C GLY A 87 4.50 6.21 10.06
N ALA A 88 3.55 6.88 9.40
CA ALA A 88 2.54 7.70 10.09
C ALA A 88 1.67 6.85 11.00
N ASN A 89 1.22 5.68 10.53
CA ASN A 89 0.36 4.80 11.31
C ASN A 89 1.13 4.13 12.45
N ALA A 90 2.41 3.83 12.26
CA ALA A 90 3.25 3.33 13.34
C ALA A 90 3.41 4.36 14.46
N THR A 91 3.51 5.65 14.09
CA THR A 91 3.55 6.73 15.06
C THR A 91 2.24 6.82 15.85
N VAL A 92 1.10 6.63 15.17
CA VAL A 92 -0.22 6.61 15.83
C VAL A 92 -0.28 5.47 16.86
N VAL A 93 0.19 4.28 16.48
CA VAL A 93 0.20 3.13 17.41
C VAL A 93 1.04 3.43 18.64
N ARG A 94 2.23 4.01 18.45
CA ARG A 94 3.10 4.38 19.58
C ARG A 94 2.44 5.40 20.47
N ALA A 95 1.84 6.44 19.89
CA ALA A 95 1.16 7.48 20.68
C ALA A 95 0.03 6.89 21.50
N GLN A 96 -0.72 5.95 20.94
CA GLN A 96 -1.82 5.30 21.64
C GLN A 96 -1.30 4.46 22.80
N GLU A 97 -0.20 3.75 22.61
CA GLU A 97 0.41 2.95 23.67
C GLU A 97 0.92 3.85 24.81
N GLU A 98 1.55 4.97 24.48
CA GLU A 98 2.02 5.92 25.47
C GLU A 98 0.88 6.53 26.26
N MET A 99 -0.21 6.90 25.59
CA MET A 99 -1.40 7.43 26.25
C MET A 99 -2.01 6.41 27.21
N THR A 100 -2.09 5.16 26.80
CA THR A 100 -2.60 4.08 27.66
C THR A 100 -1.71 3.87 28.85
N GLY A 101 -0.38 3.91 28.66
CA GLY A 101 0.59 3.81 29.75
C GLY A 101 0.45 4.94 30.76
N HIS A 102 0.27 6.17 30.29
CA HIS A 102 0.05 7.32 31.18
C HIS A 102 -1.24 7.18 32.00
N ILE A 103 -2.32 6.72 31.37
CA ILE A 103 -3.58 6.51 32.06
C ILE A 103 -3.41 5.46 33.16
N LEU A 104 -2.73 4.36 32.83
CA LEU A 104 -2.48 3.31 33.84
C LEU A 104 -1.63 3.82 35.00
N ASN A 105 -0.64 4.64 34.73
CA ASN A 105 0.20 5.24 35.79
C ASN A 105 -0.61 6.19 36.67
N MET A 106 -1.58 6.89 36.12
CA MET A 106 -2.41 7.82 36.88
C MET A 106 -3.35 7.13 37.85
N ILE A 107 -3.78 5.93 37.54
CA ILE A 107 -4.72 5.19 38.38
C ILE A 107 -4.05 4.16 39.28
N ALA A 108 -2.75 3.94 39.10
CA ALA A 108 -2.00 2.96 39.93
C ALA A 108 -1.62 3.48 41.32
#